data_d406b99d3d323c782be8407a88184c60
#
_entry.id   d406b99d3d323c782be8407a88184c60
#
_cell.length_a   1.000
_cell.length_b   1.000
_cell.length_c   1.000
_cell.angle_alpha   90.00
_cell.angle_beta   90.00
_cell.angle_gamma   90.00
#
_symmetry.space_group_name_H-M   'P 1'
#
loop_
_entity.id
_entity.type
_entity.pdbx_description
1 polymer ?
#
loop_
_entity_poly.entity_id
_entity_poly.type
_entity_poly.pdbx_seq_one_letter_code
_entity_poly.pdbx_strand_id
1 'polypeptide(L)'
;MSEAFAASEFFVALDARIARYDLLQHPFYQAWSKGELTRDELREYASEYWHHVAAFPTYLSALHARLEDAPLRRTVLKNLADEEGLPAGRAHSDLWMDFAAGMGADSAAVRARTPQPETAALIWHFRGAMQASSASALAALYTYESRVPAIARTKAEGLKQHYGADSATARYFTLHQTADVHHANVWRAAIEAELTAHPEDTDAALDAAENTAAALWNTLSGIERERQQGRAVAA
;
A
#
# COMPACT_ATOMS: atom_id res chain seq x y z
N MET A 1 -27.38 -19.06 -16.92
CA MET A 1 -27.25 -17.70 -17.52
C MET A 1 -26.49 -16.91 -16.47
N SER A 2 -25.24 -16.51 -16.78
CA SER A 2 -24.48 -15.63 -15.88
C SER A 2 -25.19 -14.27 -15.85
N GLU A 3 -25.46 -13.74 -14.63
CA GLU A 3 -25.96 -12.38 -14.50
C GLU A 3 -24.92 -11.42 -15.11
N ALA A 4 -25.39 -10.42 -15.84
CA ALA A 4 -24.50 -9.41 -16.41
C ALA A 4 -23.81 -8.65 -15.28
N PHE A 5 -22.51 -8.40 -15.41
CA PHE A 5 -21.74 -7.67 -14.40
C PHE A 5 -22.29 -6.25 -14.20
N ALA A 6 -22.64 -5.92 -12.96
CA ALA A 6 -23.14 -4.61 -12.55
C ALA A 6 -22.03 -3.82 -11.84
N ALA A 7 -21.29 -3.01 -12.60
CA ALA A 7 -20.11 -2.28 -12.10
C ALA A 7 -20.41 -1.45 -10.84
N SER A 8 -21.54 -0.73 -10.79
CA SER A 8 -21.88 0.11 -9.65
C SER A 8 -22.08 -0.71 -8.35
N GLU A 9 -22.74 -1.86 -8.43
CA GLU A 9 -22.98 -2.74 -7.28
C GLU A 9 -21.69 -3.39 -6.81
N PHE A 10 -20.85 -3.82 -7.76
CA PHE A 10 -19.55 -4.37 -7.45
C PHE A 10 -18.67 -3.37 -6.67
N PHE A 11 -18.55 -2.13 -7.14
CA PHE A 11 -17.70 -1.15 -6.47
C PHE A 11 -18.26 -0.70 -5.11
N VAL A 12 -19.57 -0.69 -4.92
CA VAL A 12 -20.17 -0.48 -3.60
C VAL A 12 -19.77 -1.62 -2.65
N ALA A 13 -19.85 -2.87 -3.11
CA ALA A 13 -19.46 -4.03 -2.31
C ALA A 13 -17.96 -4.04 -2.04
N LEU A 14 -17.12 -3.74 -3.04
CA LEU A 14 -15.66 -3.64 -2.93
C LEU A 14 -15.25 -2.62 -1.87
N ASP A 15 -15.76 -1.39 -1.99
CA ASP A 15 -15.44 -0.30 -1.06
C ASP A 15 -15.94 -0.60 0.36
N ALA A 16 -17.10 -1.29 0.51
CA ALA A 16 -17.61 -1.72 1.80
C ALA A 16 -16.71 -2.80 2.46
N ARG A 17 -16.17 -3.75 1.68
CA ARG A 17 -15.23 -4.75 2.20
C ARG A 17 -13.92 -4.13 2.64
N ILE A 18 -13.36 -3.23 1.84
CA ILE A 18 -12.13 -2.49 2.17
C ILE A 18 -12.34 -1.64 3.45
N ALA A 19 -13.49 -1.00 3.59
CA ALA A 19 -13.78 -0.11 4.72
C ALA A 19 -13.84 -0.83 6.08
N ARG A 20 -14.01 -2.15 6.11
CA ARG A 20 -13.90 -2.95 7.35
C ARG A 20 -12.51 -2.86 7.99
N TYR A 21 -11.49 -2.57 7.19
CA TYR A 21 -10.10 -2.45 7.58
C TYR A 21 -9.56 -1.04 7.29
N ASP A 22 -10.35 -0.01 7.65
CA ASP A 22 -9.95 1.39 7.46
C ASP A 22 -8.69 1.70 8.28
N LEU A 23 -7.55 1.74 7.60
CA LEU A 23 -6.22 1.94 8.23
C LEU A 23 -6.12 3.26 9.01
N LEU A 24 -6.92 4.28 8.66
CA LEU A 24 -6.97 5.52 9.43
C LEU A 24 -7.59 5.34 10.82
N GLN A 25 -8.37 4.27 11.04
CA GLN A 25 -8.89 3.90 12.35
C GLN A 25 -7.96 2.96 13.12
N HIS A 26 -6.86 2.50 12.51
CA HIS A 26 -5.91 1.63 13.19
C HIS A 26 -5.20 2.38 14.34
N PRO A 27 -5.04 1.76 15.54
CA PRO A 27 -4.43 2.41 16.71
C PRO A 27 -3.09 3.08 16.42
N PHE A 28 -2.23 2.46 15.61
CA PHE A 28 -0.94 3.02 15.23
C PHE A 28 -1.09 4.34 14.44
N TYR A 29 -2.00 4.40 13.45
CA TYR A 29 -2.21 5.64 12.69
C TYR A 29 -2.97 6.69 13.48
N GLN A 30 -3.84 6.29 14.41
CA GLN A 30 -4.46 7.22 15.37
C GLN A 30 -3.40 7.86 16.29
N ALA A 31 -2.45 7.07 16.80
CA ALA A 31 -1.35 7.58 17.60
C ALA A 31 -0.45 8.54 16.79
N TRP A 32 -0.21 8.22 15.50
CA TRP A 32 0.53 9.10 14.57
C TRP A 32 -0.15 10.47 14.44
N SER A 33 -1.44 10.48 14.14
CA SER A 33 -2.21 11.71 13.92
C SER A 33 -2.29 12.60 15.14
N LYS A 34 -2.21 12.02 16.35
CA LYS A 34 -2.22 12.73 17.62
C LYS A 34 -0.84 13.16 18.11
N GLY A 35 0.24 12.78 17.40
CA GLY A 35 1.60 13.05 17.85
C GLY A 35 2.02 12.24 19.09
N GLU A 36 1.39 11.09 19.32
CA GLU A 36 1.64 10.22 20.47
C GLU A 36 2.80 9.21 20.21
N LEU A 37 3.30 9.13 18.99
CA LEU A 37 4.45 8.29 18.66
C LEU A 37 5.75 9.03 19.01
N THR A 38 6.75 8.29 19.46
CA THR A 38 8.12 8.80 19.58
C THR A 38 8.82 8.75 18.20
N ARG A 39 9.94 9.50 18.05
CA ARG A 39 10.77 9.40 16.84
C ARG A 39 11.33 7.98 16.65
N ASP A 40 11.66 7.30 17.75
CA ASP A 40 12.14 5.91 17.70
C ASP A 40 11.06 4.95 17.19
N GLU A 41 9.81 5.11 17.63
CA GLU A 41 8.68 4.33 17.12
C GLU A 41 8.42 4.60 15.62
N LEU A 42 8.58 5.85 15.18
CA LEU A 42 8.51 6.19 13.75
C LEU A 42 9.68 5.61 12.94
N ARG A 43 10.89 5.59 13.52
CA ARG A 43 12.07 4.96 12.92
C ARG A 43 11.86 3.47 12.73
N GLU A 44 11.33 2.78 13.76
CA GLU A 44 11.02 1.34 13.68
C GLU A 44 9.94 1.06 12.63
N TYR A 45 8.86 1.84 12.61
CA TYR A 45 7.85 1.76 11.56
C TYR A 45 8.44 1.97 10.17
N ALA A 46 9.24 3.01 9.98
CA ALA A 46 9.85 3.33 8.69
C ALA A 46 10.75 2.19 8.21
N SER A 47 11.51 1.59 9.13
CA SER A 47 12.40 0.48 8.84
C SER A 47 11.63 -0.80 8.49
N GLU A 48 10.55 -1.07 9.20
CA GLU A 48 9.75 -2.28 8.99
C GLU A 48 8.94 -2.21 7.69
N TYR A 49 8.21 -1.12 7.50
CA TYR A 49 7.31 -1.00 6.35
C TYR A 49 8.05 -0.79 5.01
N TRP A 50 9.35 -0.39 5.07
CA TRP A 50 10.21 -0.29 3.89
C TRP A 50 10.23 -1.56 3.04
N HIS A 51 10.17 -2.73 3.66
CA HIS A 51 10.18 -4.01 2.95
C HIS A 51 9.00 -4.16 1.99
N HIS A 52 7.81 -3.69 2.37
CA HIS A 52 6.64 -3.68 1.50
C HIS A 52 6.79 -2.65 0.38
N VAL A 53 7.22 -1.42 0.72
CA VAL A 53 7.42 -0.35 -0.27
C VAL A 53 8.47 -0.74 -1.31
N ALA A 54 9.59 -1.31 -0.89
CA ALA A 54 10.64 -1.77 -1.80
C ALA A 54 10.22 -2.99 -2.65
N ALA A 55 9.27 -3.79 -2.18
CA ALA A 55 8.75 -4.92 -2.93
C ALA A 55 7.65 -4.52 -3.93
N PHE A 56 7.01 -3.36 -3.78
CA PHE A 56 5.81 -2.99 -4.55
C PHE A 56 6.04 -2.98 -6.08
N PRO A 57 7.14 -2.41 -6.62
CA PRO A 57 7.44 -2.49 -8.05
C PRO A 57 7.53 -3.93 -8.57
N THR A 58 7.99 -4.87 -7.72
CA THR A 58 8.09 -6.28 -8.12
C THR A 58 6.72 -6.95 -8.28
N TYR A 59 5.68 -6.47 -7.58
CA TYR A 59 4.30 -6.94 -7.76
C TYR A 59 3.79 -6.51 -9.14
N LEU A 60 3.95 -5.25 -9.49
CA LEU A 60 3.59 -4.71 -10.80
C LEU A 60 4.35 -5.43 -11.94
N SER A 61 5.64 -5.67 -11.74
CA SER A 61 6.46 -6.43 -12.71
C SER A 61 5.95 -7.86 -12.90
N ALA A 62 5.57 -8.55 -11.82
CA ALA A 62 5.03 -9.91 -11.88
C ALA A 62 3.68 -9.96 -12.62
N LEU A 63 2.79 -8.99 -12.36
CA LEU A 63 1.53 -8.87 -13.09
C LEU A 63 1.79 -8.55 -14.56
N HIS A 64 2.63 -7.56 -14.86
CA HIS A 64 2.99 -7.15 -16.22
C HIS A 64 3.48 -8.33 -17.07
N ALA A 65 4.34 -9.17 -16.50
CA ALA A 65 4.98 -10.28 -17.23
C ALA A 65 3.99 -11.32 -17.74
N ARG A 66 2.81 -11.47 -17.12
CA ARG A 66 1.82 -12.49 -17.47
C ARG A 66 0.61 -11.96 -18.25
N LEU A 67 0.46 -10.63 -18.36
CA LEU A 67 -0.67 -10.04 -19.07
C LEU A 67 -0.50 -10.17 -20.59
N GLU A 68 -1.47 -10.79 -21.25
CA GLU A 68 -1.53 -10.87 -22.72
C GLU A 68 -2.20 -9.64 -23.32
N ASP A 69 -3.21 -9.05 -22.63
CA ASP A 69 -3.85 -7.83 -23.08
C ASP A 69 -2.86 -6.65 -23.10
N ALA A 70 -2.60 -6.13 -24.29
CA ALA A 70 -1.59 -5.11 -24.48
C ALA A 70 -1.97 -3.72 -23.90
N PRO A 71 -3.23 -3.27 -23.95
CA PRO A 71 -3.69 -2.08 -23.22
C PRO A 71 -3.46 -2.18 -21.70
N LEU A 72 -3.92 -3.24 -21.06
CA LEU A 72 -3.75 -3.46 -19.62
C LEU A 72 -2.28 -3.58 -19.23
N ARG A 73 -1.49 -4.35 -20.01
CA ARG A 73 -0.05 -4.48 -19.79
C ARG A 73 0.68 -3.13 -19.83
N ARG A 74 0.32 -2.22 -20.76
CA ARG A 74 0.89 -0.86 -20.81
C ARG A 74 0.44 0.00 -19.63
N THR A 75 -0.75 -0.21 -19.12
CA THR A 75 -1.26 0.46 -17.92
C THR A 75 -0.43 0.07 -16.70
N VAL A 76 -0.19 -1.22 -16.50
CA VAL A 76 0.66 -1.73 -15.41
C VAL A 76 2.10 -1.22 -15.55
N LEU A 77 2.63 -1.20 -16.80
CA LEU A 77 3.99 -0.68 -17.05
C LEU A 77 4.15 0.80 -16.70
N LYS A 78 3.13 1.63 -16.90
CA LYS A 78 3.18 3.05 -16.52
C LYS A 78 3.29 3.19 -15.00
N ASN A 79 2.46 2.49 -14.24
CA ASN A 79 2.54 2.52 -12.79
C ASN A 79 3.89 1.99 -12.30
N LEU A 80 4.40 0.88 -12.89
CA LEU A 80 5.74 0.37 -12.59
C LEU A 80 6.83 1.43 -12.85
N ALA A 81 6.76 2.14 -13.97
CA ALA A 81 7.71 3.21 -14.28
C ALA A 81 7.65 4.36 -13.27
N ASP A 82 6.45 4.73 -12.80
CA ASP A 82 6.26 5.75 -11.78
C ASP A 82 6.88 5.31 -10.44
N GLU A 83 6.66 4.04 -10.02
CA GLU A 83 7.24 3.47 -8.80
C GLU A 83 8.78 3.41 -8.84
N GLU A 84 9.35 3.12 -10.01
CA GLU A 84 10.81 3.12 -10.23
C GLU A 84 11.38 4.52 -10.49
N GLY A 85 10.55 5.57 -10.52
CA GLY A 85 10.97 6.95 -10.75
C GLY A 85 11.42 7.24 -12.17
N LEU A 86 10.92 6.51 -13.15
CA LEU A 86 11.30 6.69 -14.56
C LEU A 86 10.40 7.73 -15.27
N PRO A 87 10.92 8.50 -16.24
CA PRO A 87 12.29 8.48 -16.72
C PRO A 87 13.27 9.41 -15.96
N ALA A 88 12.79 10.29 -15.08
CA ALA A 88 13.64 11.36 -14.50
C ALA A 88 13.30 11.67 -13.03
N GLY A 89 12.51 10.83 -12.38
CA GLY A 89 12.16 10.94 -10.97
C GLY A 89 13.12 10.18 -10.05
N ARG A 90 12.64 9.89 -8.85
CA ARG A 90 13.29 9.00 -7.87
C ARG A 90 12.36 7.85 -7.55
N ALA A 91 12.92 6.65 -7.39
CA ALA A 91 12.14 5.48 -6.97
C ALA A 91 11.42 5.76 -5.65
N HIS A 92 10.18 5.29 -5.53
CA HIS A 92 9.37 5.51 -4.32
C HIS A 92 10.02 4.86 -3.09
N SER A 93 10.73 3.74 -3.25
CA SER A 93 11.52 3.13 -2.19
C SER A 93 12.66 4.01 -1.68
N ASP A 94 13.27 4.84 -2.57
CA ASP A 94 14.31 5.81 -2.17
C ASP A 94 13.70 7.01 -1.43
N LEU A 95 12.51 7.47 -1.85
CA LEU A 95 11.79 8.50 -1.12
C LEU A 95 11.34 8.03 0.27
N TRP A 96 10.97 6.76 0.40
CA TRP A 96 10.70 6.15 1.70
C TRP A 96 11.95 6.07 2.56
N MET A 97 13.11 5.76 1.96
CA MET A 97 14.38 5.74 2.68
C MET A 97 14.76 7.13 3.22
N ASP A 98 14.44 8.23 2.49
CA ASP A 98 14.61 9.59 3.02
C ASP A 98 13.74 9.83 4.26
N PHE A 99 12.51 9.32 4.26
CA PHE A 99 11.66 9.36 5.47
C PHE A 99 12.29 8.57 6.62
N ALA A 100 12.76 7.35 6.37
CA ALA A 100 13.41 6.53 7.38
C ALA A 100 14.66 7.21 7.96
N ALA A 101 15.52 7.76 7.10
CA ALA A 101 16.71 8.51 7.51
C ALA A 101 16.34 9.79 8.28
N GLY A 102 15.29 10.51 7.87
CA GLY A 102 14.75 11.66 8.58
C GLY A 102 14.23 11.33 9.98
N MET A 103 13.82 10.10 10.23
CA MET A 103 13.48 9.58 11.56
C MET A 103 14.69 9.03 12.33
N GLY A 104 15.89 9.01 11.72
CA GLY A 104 17.13 8.57 12.34
C GLY A 104 17.50 7.11 12.07
N ALA A 105 16.88 6.47 11.05
CA ALA A 105 17.26 5.14 10.64
C ALA A 105 18.56 5.14 9.83
N ASP A 106 19.40 4.14 10.05
CA ASP A 106 20.55 3.84 9.18
C ASP A 106 20.07 3.03 7.96
N SER A 107 20.35 3.51 6.77
CA SER A 107 19.86 2.89 5.52
C SER A 107 20.39 1.47 5.30
N ALA A 108 21.61 1.16 5.74
CA ALA A 108 22.14 -0.20 5.64
C ALA A 108 21.44 -1.14 6.61
N ALA A 109 21.17 -0.66 7.84
CA ALA A 109 20.41 -1.42 8.83
C ALA A 109 18.97 -1.69 8.37
N VAL A 110 18.31 -0.70 7.76
CA VAL A 110 16.95 -0.88 7.18
C VAL A 110 16.95 -1.98 6.12
N ARG A 111 17.91 -1.95 5.19
CA ARG A 111 18.01 -2.96 4.12
C ARG A 111 18.34 -4.36 4.63
N ALA A 112 19.11 -4.46 5.72
CA ALA A 112 19.55 -5.72 6.31
C ALA A 112 18.53 -6.30 7.30
N ARG A 113 17.50 -5.53 7.69
CA ARG A 113 16.48 -5.97 8.64
C ARG A 113 15.69 -7.14 8.08
N THR A 114 15.42 -8.15 8.89
CA THR A 114 14.46 -9.19 8.57
C THR A 114 13.06 -8.67 8.88
N PRO A 115 12.10 -8.69 7.91
CA PRO A 115 10.74 -8.24 8.17
C PRO A 115 10.05 -9.11 9.21
N GLN A 116 9.14 -8.50 9.98
CA GLN A 116 8.26 -9.23 10.89
C GLN A 116 7.38 -10.22 10.12
N PRO A 117 6.85 -11.25 10.81
CA PRO A 117 5.99 -12.24 10.17
C PRO A 117 4.80 -11.62 9.42
N GLU A 118 4.18 -10.58 9.97
CA GLU A 118 3.03 -9.90 9.36
C GLU A 118 3.42 -9.12 8.11
N THR A 119 4.57 -8.46 8.11
CA THR A 119 5.11 -7.77 6.92
C THR A 119 5.51 -8.77 5.84
N ALA A 120 6.16 -9.87 6.23
CA ALA A 120 6.48 -10.95 5.32
C ALA A 120 5.20 -11.57 4.72
N ALA A 121 4.16 -11.77 5.53
CA ALA A 121 2.85 -12.27 5.08
C ALA A 121 2.18 -11.31 4.09
N LEU A 122 2.26 -9.99 4.31
CA LEU A 122 1.77 -8.98 3.37
C LEU A 122 2.48 -9.09 2.00
N ILE A 123 3.81 -9.20 2.01
CA ILE A 123 4.60 -9.35 0.78
C ILE A 123 4.20 -10.63 0.03
N TRP A 124 4.05 -11.74 0.74
CA TRP A 124 3.61 -13.00 0.16
C TRP A 124 2.18 -12.93 -0.37
N HIS A 125 1.28 -12.23 0.34
CA HIS A 125 -0.09 -12.00 -0.11
C HIS A 125 -0.12 -11.28 -1.46
N PHE A 126 0.59 -10.15 -1.59
CA PHE A 126 0.66 -9.43 -2.87
C PHE A 126 1.27 -10.27 -3.98
N ARG A 127 2.36 -10.98 -3.72
CA ARG A 127 2.97 -11.90 -4.71
C ARG A 127 1.98 -12.96 -5.18
N GLY A 128 1.19 -13.53 -4.27
CA GLY A 128 0.15 -14.49 -4.59
C GLY A 128 -1.00 -13.87 -5.39
N ALA A 129 -1.47 -12.68 -4.97
CA ALA A 129 -2.51 -11.95 -5.68
C ALA A 129 -2.11 -11.64 -7.14
N MET A 130 -0.84 -11.31 -7.38
CA MET A 130 -0.34 -11.08 -8.76
C MET A 130 -0.31 -12.35 -9.62
N GLN A 131 -0.49 -13.53 -9.07
CA GLN A 131 -0.60 -14.80 -9.80
C GLN A 131 -2.05 -15.28 -9.96
N ALA A 132 -3.02 -14.63 -9.33
CA ALA A 132 -4.43 -14.92 -9.44
C ALA A 132 -5.04 -14.36 -10.75
N SER A 133 -6.37 -14.33 -10.90
CA SER A 133 -6.99 -13.71 -12.08
C SER A 133 -6.60 -12.23 -12.20
N SER A 134 -6.69 -11.66 -13.42
CA SER A 134 -6.36 -10.24 -13.62
C SER A 134 -7.24 -9.33 -12.77
N ALA A 135 -8.54 -9.65 -12.66
CA ALA A 135 -9.48 -8.91 -11.81
C ALA A 135 -9.08 -8.94 -10.33
N SER A 136 -8.67 -10.09 -9.79
CA SER A 136 -8.18 -10.24 -8.42
C SER A 136 -6.88 -9.45 -8.16
N ALA A 137 -5.93 -9.52 -9.08
CA ALA A 137 -4.68 -8.77 -8.98
C ALA A 137 -4.93 -7.25 -8.97
N LEU A 138 -5.77 -6.77 -9.88
CA LEU A 138 -6.16 -5.36 -9.97
C LEU A 138 -6.94 -4.90 -8.72
N ALA A 139 -7.81 -5.74 -8.16
CA ALA A 139 -8.54 -5.45 -6.93
C ALA A 139 -7.59 -5.31 -5.72
N ALA A 140 -6.52 -6.13 -5.65
CA ALA A 140 -5.49 -5.99 -4.63
C ALA A 140 -4.70 -4.66 -4.78
N LEU A 141 -4.30 -4.27 -5.99
CA LEU A 141 -3.63 -2.99 -6.27
C LEU A 141 -4.54 -1.81 -5.94
N TYR A 142 -5.79 -1.84 -6.40
CA TYR A 142 -6.80 -0.82 -6.08
C TYR A 142 -6.99 -0.65 -4.57
N THR A 143 -7.07 -1.76 -3.82
CA THR A 143 -7.25 -1.73 -2.36
C THR A 143 -6.14 -0.94 -1.68
N TYR A 144 -4.90 -1.12 -2.10
CA TYR A 144 -3.76 -0.38 -1.56
C TYR A 144 -3.81 1.09 -2.00
N GLU A 145 -3.79 1.35 -3.29
CA GLU A 145 -3.59 2.70 -3.81
C GLU A 145 -4.81 3.61 -3.63
N SER A 146 -6.04 3.07 -3.54
CA SER A 146 -7.23 3.88 -3.29
C SER A 146 -7.26 4.54 -1.90
N ARG A 147 -6.54 3.98 -0.92
CA ARG A 147 -6.50 4.49 0.46
C ARG A 147 -5.27 5.35 0.74
N VAL A 148 -4.21 5.16 -0.03
CA VAL A 148 -2.93 5.87 0.18
C VAL A 148 -3.05 7.39 0.13
N PRO A 149 -3.84 8.06 -0.74
CA PRO A 149 -3.93 9.51 -0.74
C PRO A 149 -4.38 10.13 0.59
N ALA A 150 -5.41 9.54 1.22
CA ALA A 150 -5.90 10.00 2.52
C ALA A 150 -4.89 9.71 3.64
N ILE A 151 -4.31 8.51 3.64
CA ILE A 151 -3.28 8.08 4.59
C ILE A 151 -2.03 8.96 4.46
N ALA A 152 -1.56 9.21 3.24
CA ALA A 152 -0.38 10.03 2.98
C ALA A 152 -0.58 11.48 3.44
N ARG A 153 -1.78 12.04 3.24
CA ARG A 153 -2.12 13.37 3.75
C ARG A 153 -2.01 13.42 5.28
N THR A 154 -2.69 12.51 5.96
CA THR A 154 -2.69 12.43 7.43
C THR A 154 -1.27 12.25 7.98
N LYS A 155 -0.45 11.42 7.34
CA LYS A 155 0.96 11.22 7.74
C LYS A 155 1.81 12.46 7.51
N ALA A 156 1.70 13.11 6.34
CA ALA A 156 2.44 14.34 6.06
C ALA A 156 2.09 15.47 7.04
N GLU A 157 0.81 15.63 7.36
CA GLU A 157 0.33 16.59 8.35
C GLU A 157 0.90 16.29 9.74
N GLY A 158 0.82 15.04 10.19
CA GLY A 158 1.37 14.59 11.46
C GLY A 158 2.89 14.80 11.55
N LEU A 159 3.64 14.44 10.50
CA LEU A 159 5.09 14.64 10.41
C LEU A 159 5.47 16.12 10.57
N LYS A 160 4.74 17.01 9.90
CA LYS A 160 4.97 18.45 9.99
C LYS A 160 4.60 19.01 11.36
N GLN A 161 3.44 18.61 11.89
CA GLN A 161 2.86 19.19 13.10
C GLN A 161 3.56 18.72 14.38
N HIS A 162 3.94 17.43 14.45
CA HIS A 162 4.36 16.81 15.71
C HIS A 162 5.83 16.37 15.72
N TYR A 163 6.43 16.11 14.55
CA TYR A 163 7.74 15.46 14.50
C TYR A 163 8.84 16.31 13.86
N GLY A 164 8.50 17.56 13.46
CA GLY A 164 9.48 18.51 12.92
C GLY A 164 10.16 18.03 11.63
N ALA A 165 9.48 17.19 10.85
CA ALA A 165 10.01 16.68 9.60
C ALA A 165 10.14 17.79 8.56
N ASP A 166 11.27 17.81 7.84
CA ASP A 166 11.48 18.68 6.70
C ASP A 166 10.78 18.18 5.43
N SER A 167 10.87 18.94 4.36
CA SER A 167 10.24 18.60 3.09
C SER A 167 10.82 17.35 2.43
N ALA A 168 12.09 17.03 2.66
CA ALA A 168 12.72 15.82 2.13
C ALA A 168 12.16 14.59 2.84
N THR A 169 12.11 14.61 4.16
CA THR A 169 11.52 13.55 5.00
C THR A 169 10.05 13.28 4.68
N ALA A 170 9.27 14.32 4.36
CA ALA A 170 7.85 14.18 4.07
C ALA A 170 7.55 13.89 2.58
N ARG A 171 8.55 13.88 1.69
CA ARG A 171 8.36 13.87 0.24
C ARG A 171 7.60 12.66 -0.27
N TYR A 172 7.89 11.46 0.25
CA TYR A 172 7.16 10.25 -0.09
C TYR A 172 5.64 10.46 0.08
N PHE A 173 5.24 10.93 1.24
CA PHE A 173 3.81 11.14 1.55
C PHE A 173 3.21 12.28 0.72
N THR A 174 3.95 13.36 0.48
CA THR A 174 3.45 14.49 -0.33
C THR A 174 3.20 14.07 -1.78
N LEU A 175 4.06 13.23 -2.36
CA LEU A 175 3.88 12.68 -3.71
C LEU A 175 2.61 11.82 -3.80
N HIS A 176 2.42 10.90 -2.86
CA HIS A 176 1.32 9.94 -2.88
C HIS A 176 -0.07 10.54 -2.59
N GLN A 177 -0.14 11.81 -2.15
CA GLN A 177 -1.43 12.50 -2.03
C GLN A 177 -2.14 12.70 -3.38
N THR A 178 -1.40 12.72 -4.47
CA THR A 178 -1.91 12.98 -5.83
C THR A 178 -1.67 11.84 -6.80
N ALA A 179 -0.52 11.19 -6.76
CA ALA A 179 -0.18 10.11 -7.68
C ALA A 179 -1.21 8.96 -7.60
N ASP A 180 -1.52 8.50 -6.42
CA ASP A 180 -2.40 7.35 -6.22
C ASP A 180 -3.88 7.64 -6.49
N VAL A 181 -4.30 8.89 -6.54
CA VAL A 181 -5.64 9.25 -7.04
C VAL A 181 -5.77 8.85 -8.51
N HIS A 182 -4.73 9.11 -9.31
CA HIS A 182 -4.71 8.71 -10.71
C HIS A 182 -4.66 7.19 -10.85
N HIS A 183 -3.75 6.53 -10.12
CA HIS A 183 -3.59 5.08 -10.18
C HIS A 183 -4.87 4.34 -9.76
N ALA A 184 -5.51 4.74 -8.66
CA ALA A 184 -6.77 4.13 -8.22
C ALA A 184 -7.89 4.24 -9.27
N ASN A 185 -8.01 5.38 -9.96
CA ASN A 185 -8.99 5.53 -11.05
C ASN A 185 -8.67 4.62 -12.24
N VAL A 186 -7.39 4.47 -12.56
CA VAL A 186 -6.93 3.58 -13.63
C VAL A 186 -7.22 2.12 -13.29
N TRP A 187 -6.94 1.68 -12.06
CA TRP A 187 -7.27 0.34 -11.61
C TRP A 187 -8.77 0.07 -11.61
N ARG A 188 -9.58 1.05 -11.16
CA ARG A 188 -11.03 0.94 -11.18
C ARG A 188 -11.56 0.67 -12.59
N ALA A 189 -11.11 1.43 -13.59
CA ALA A 189 -11.48 1.23 -14.98
C ALA A 189 -11.01 -0.12 -15.54
N ALA A 190 -9.80 -0.56 -15.15
CA ALA A 190 -9.27 -1.85 -15.55
C ALA A 190 -10.07 -3.02 -14.94
N ILE A 191 -10.43 -2.96 -13.65
CA ILE A 191 -11.29 -3.95 -12.99
C ILE A 191 -12.65 -4.04 -13.70
N GLU A 192 -13.26 -2.89 -14.02
CA GLU A 192 -14.54 -2.87 -14.73
C GLU A 192 -14.47 -3.57 -16.09
N ALA A 193 -13.41 -3.30 -16.85
CA ALA A 193 -13.17 -3.94 -18.15
C ALA A 193 -12.98 -5.46 -18.01
N GLU A 194 -12.14 -5.90 -17.07
CA GLU A 194 -11.88 -7.32 -16.80
C GLU A 194 -13.15 -8.06 -16.37
N LEU A 195 -13.93 -7.52 -15.42
CA LEU A 195 -15.13 -8.16 -14.93
C LEU A 195 -16.31 -8.10 -15.92
N THR A 196 -16.29 -7.16 -16.86
CA THR A 196 -17.23 -7.16 -17.99
C THR A 196 -16.93 -8.33 -18.93
N ALA A 197 -15.65 -8.65 -19.15
CA ALA A 197 -15.21 -9.77 -19.98
C ALA A 197 -15.28 -11.12 -19.24
N HIS A 198 -15.04 -11.11 -17.93
CA HIS A 198 -14.92 -12.28 -17.06
C HIS A 198 -15.77 -12.12 -15.78
N PRO A 199 -17.10 -12.07 -15.87
CA PRO A 199 -17.98 -11.86 -14.72
C PRO A 199 -17.88 -12.97 -13.66
N GLU A 200 -17.41 -14.15 -14.02
CA GLU A 200 -17.11 -15.27 -13.12
C GLU A 200 -16.04 -14.94 -12.05
N ASP A 201 -15.18 -13.95 -12.29
CA ASP A 201 -14.13 -13.53 -11.37
C ASP A 201 -14.59 -12.52 -10.30
N THR A 202 -15.86 -12.12 -10.32
CA THR A 202 -16.42 -11.08 -9.44
C THR A 202 -16.20 -11.37 -7.96
N ASP A 203 -16.56 -12.56 -7.49
CA ASP A 203 -16.40 -12.93 -6.08
C ASP A 203 -14.92 -13.03 -5.69
N ALA A 204 -14.10 -13.60 -6.56
CA ALA A 204 -12.65 -13.71 -6.33
C ALA A 204 -11.97 -12.33 -6.23
N ALA A 205 -12.41 -11.36 -7.02
CA ALA A 205 -11.90 -9.98 -6.95
C ALA A 205 -12.32 -9.29 -5.65
N LEU A 206 -13.56 -9.48 -5.18
CA LEU A 206 -14.03 -8.98 -3.89
C LEU A 206 -13.26 -9.59 -2.72
N ASP A 207 -13.00 -10.88 -2.76
CA ASP A 207 -12.23 -11.59 -1.72
C ASP A 207 -10.77 -11.15 -1.73
N ALA A 208 -10.17 -10.93 -2.91
CA ALA A 208 -8.82 -10.41 -3.03
C ALA A 208 -8.69 -9.02 -2.40
N ALA A 209 -9.66 -8.13 -2.60
CA ALA A 209 -9.68 -6.81 -1.98
C ALA A 209 -9.78 -6.88 -0.45
N GLU A 210 -10.71 -7.68 0.08
CA GLU A 210 -10.88 -7.84 1.53
C GLU A 210 -9.63 -8.43 2.17
N ASN A 211 -9.07 -9.48 1.60
CA ASN A 211 -7.86 -10.13 2.09
C ASN A 211 -6.64 -9.17 2.06
N THR A 212 -6.55 -8.32 1.02
CA THR A 212 -5.50 -7.31 0.93
C THR A 212 -5.66 -6.25 2.03
N ALA A 213 -6.87 -5.75 2.25
CA ALA A 213 -7.14 -4.80 3.32
C ALA A 213 -6.84 -5.39 4.71
N ALA A 214 -7.21 -6.65 4.94
CA ALA A 214 -6.89 -7.38 6.16
C ALA A 214 -5.37 -7.57 6.35
N ALA A 215 -4.63 -7.90 5.29
CA ALA A 215 -3.17 -8.08 5.35
C ALA A 215 -2.46 -6.77 5.70
N LEU A 216 -2.89 -5.64 5.13
CA LEU A 216 -2.38 -4.31 5.47
C LEU A 216 -2.66 -3.94 6.93
N TRP A 217 -3.88 -4.19 7.41
CA TRP A 217 -4.26 -3.99 8.81
C TRP A 217 -3.41 -4.82 9.75
N ASN A 218 -3.21 -6.11 9.43
CA ASN A 218 -2.43 -7.03 10.24
C ASN A 218 -0.94 -6.62 10.31
N THR A 219 -0.38 -6.08 9.24
CA THR A 219 0.98 -5.52 9.25
C THR A 219 1.10 -4.38 10.26
N LEU A 220 0.15 -3.44 10.27
CA LEU A 220 0.13 -2.38 11.28
C LEU A 220 -0.08 -2.94 12.70
N SER A 221 -0.87 -4.00 12.84
CA SER A 221 -1.09 -4.66 14.14
C SER A 221 0.18 -5.31 14.68
N GLY A 222 1.02 -5.87 13.81
CA GLY A 222 2.36 -6.37 14.17
C GLY A 222 3.25 -5.25 14.71
N ILE A 223 3.33 -4.15 13.97
CA ILE A 223 4.10 -2.95 14.34
C ILE A 223 3.60 -2.36 15.67
N GLU A 224 2.27 -2.24 15.83
CA GLU A 224 1.66 -1.72 17.06
C GLU A 224 1.94 -2.62 18.26
N ARG A 225 1.91 -3.92 18.08
CA ARG A 225 2.22 -4.88 19.14
C ARG A 225 3.67 -4.73 19.61
N GLU A 226 4.65 -4.61 18.71
CA GLU A 226 6.04 -4.34 19.08
C GLU A 226 6.18 -3.01 19.82
N ARG A 227 5.52 -1.97 19.33
CA ARG A 227 5.51 -0.65 19.96
C ARG A 227 5.03 -0.74 21.42
N GLN A 228 3.94 -1.44 21.66
CA GLN A 228 3.37 -1.60 23.01
C GLN A 228 4.29 -2.43 23.92
N GLN A 229 4.92 -3.49 23.40
CA GLN A 229 5.88 -4.29 24.14
C GLN A 229 7.12 -3.46 24.52
N GLY A 230 7.64 -2.64 23.61
CA GLY A 230 8.77 -1.75 23.88
C GLY A 230 8.46 -0.74 24.99
N ARG A 231 7.25 -0.17 25.01
CA ARG A 231 6.81 0.74 26.09
C ARG A 231 6.66 0.03 27.44
N ALA A 232 6.15 -1.19 27.45
CA ALA A 232 5.98 -1.96 28.69
C ALA A 232 7.33 -2.35 29.33
N VAL A 233 8.39 -2.50 28.55
CA VAL A 233 9.75 -2.79 29.04
C VAL A 233 10.43 -1.52 29.56
N ALA A 234 10.07 -0.34 29.06
CA ALA A 234 10.67 0.93 29.43
C ALA A 234 9.98 1.63 30.64
N ALA A 235 8.82 1.12 31.07
CA ALA A 235 8.02 1.64 32.22
C ALA A 235 8.34 0.90 33.50
#